data_d526df04ad86fb7aedb80c9cd981a730
#
_entry.id   d526df04ad86fb7aedb80c9cd981a730
#
_cell.length_a   1.000
_cell.length_b   1.000
_cell.length_c   1.000
_cell.angle_alpha   90.00
_cell.angle_beta   90.00
_cell.angle_gamma   90.00
#
_symmetry.space_group_name_H-M   'P 1'
#
loop_
_entity.id
_entity.type
_entity.pdbx_description
1 polymer ?
#
loop_
_entity_poly.entity_id
_entity_poly.type
_entity_poly.pdbx_seq_one_letter_code
_entity_poly.pdbx_strand_id
1 'polypeptide(L)'
;MIDYTKKPEYHYRPAKGWINDPNGLVYYGGRYHVFYQHAPDHETPWNQPMHWGHAATEDFIHWEELPVALTPGEPYDGGGCWSGTAIVKDGRLYLFYAAISAVSAAAMAFSDDGTRFLKYARNPVIPTFPPEGGPDFRDPAVGRIGGMYYCVMASGNPKKKTGNLLLYKSSDLLSWEYSGVMCEWENCKYAECPSFMQAEDGLCLLSASVCPTTADTISA
;
A
#
# COMPACT_ATOMS: atom_id res chain seq x y z
N MET A 1 21.65 13.89 18.19
CA MET A 1 20.17 13.99 18.29
C MET A 1 19.70 14.53 16.97
N ILE A 2 18.85 13.80 16.25
CA ILE A 2 18.30 14.25 14.94
C ILE A 2 17.30 15.35 15.24
N ASP A 3 17.48 16.50 14.61
CA ASP A 3 16.55 17.63 14.75
C ASP A 3 15.38 17.43 13.75
N TYR A 4 14.31 16.86 14.22
CA TYR A 4 13.10 16.61 13.43
C TYR A 4 12.33 17.88 13.02
N THR A 5 12.75 19.06 13.52
CA THR A 5 12.15 20.34 13.09
C THR A 5 12.70 20.82 11.75
N LYS A 6 13.87 20.31 11.34
CA LYS A 6 14.47 20.62 10.03
C LYS A 6 13.86 19.74 8.96
N LYS A 7 12.90 20.30 8.27
CA LYS A 7 12.22 19.66 7.14
C LYS A 7 13.06 19.84 5.86
N PRO A 8 13.14 18.83 4.99
CA PRO A 8 13.88 18.95 3.72
C PRO A 8 13.29 20.05 2.83
N GLU A 9 14.15 20.79 2.11
CA GLU A 9 13.73 21.87 1.21
C GLU A 9 13.27 21.36 -0.16
N TYR A 10 13.83 20.22 -0.61
CA TYR A 10 13.64 19.71 -1.97
C TYR A 10 12.69 18.50 -2.07
N HIS A 11 12.27 17.95 -0.94
CA HIS A 11 11.38 16.79 -0.92
C HIS A 11 9.97 17.23 -0.49
N TYR A 12 8.96 16.62 -1.09
CA TYR A 12 7.60 16.81 -0.60
C TYR A 12 7.48 16.42 0.88
N ARG A 13 6.69 17.16 1.60
CA ARG A 13 6.31 16.92 2.99
C ARG A 13 4.97 17.58 3.27
N PRO A 14 4.11 16.97 4.09
CA PRO A 14 2.88 17.60 4.53
C PRO A 14 3.18 18.84 5.39
N ALA A 15 2.22 19.74 5.48
CA ALA A 15 2.33 20.95 6.32
C ALA A 15 2.57 20.59 7.79
N LYS A 16 1.93 19.51 8.27
CA LYS A 16 2.09 18.97 9.63
C LYS A 16 2.03 17.45 9.65
N GLY A 17 2.42 16.85 10.77
CA GLY A 17 2.29 15.42 11.03
C GLY A 17 3.43 14.58 10.46
N TRP A 18 3.38 13.30 10.78
CA TRP A 18 4.34 12.29 10.35
C TRP A 18 4.04 11.79 8.95
N ILE A 19 5.09 11.52 8.18
CA ILE A 19 5.06 10.89 6.85
C ILE A 19 6.10 9.77 6.79
N ASN A 20 5.76 8.64 6.17
CA ASN A 20 6.70 7.57 5.81
C ASN A 20 6.41 7.05 4.39
N ASP A 21 5.98 5.80 4.21
CA ASP A 21 5.89 5.14 2.91
C ASP A 21 5.08 5.92 1.88
N PRO A 22 5.65 6.22 0.70
CA PRO A 22 4.85 6.66 -0.43
C PRO A 22 3.97 5.52 -0.94
N ASN A 23 2.71 5.81 -1.21
CA ASN A 23 1.71 4.86 -1.66
C ASN A 23 1.04 5.34 -2.95
N GLY A 24 0.53 4.43 -3.75
CA GLY A 24 -0.42 4.71 -4.80
C GLY A 24 0.01 5.79 -5.80
N LEU A 25 1.29 5.82 -6.20
CA LEU A 25 1.79 6.73 -7.23
C LEU A 25 1.03 6.49 -8.54
N VAL A 26 0.33 7.52 -9.03
CA VAL A 26 -0.55 7.37 -10.20
C VAL A 26 -0.73 8.70 -10.94
N TYR A 27 -0.88 8.63 -12.27
CA TYR A 27 -1.31 9.76 -13.08
C TYR A 27 -2.83 9.70 -13.29
N TYR A 28 -3.53 10.75 -12.86
CA TYR A 28 -4.97 10.84 -12.95
C TYR A 28 -5.42 12.30 -13.11
N GLY A 29 -6.42 12.56 -13.95
CA GLY A 29 -6.99 13.90 -14.10
C GLY A 29 -5.99 14.98 -14.55
N GLY A 30 -4.93 14.60 -15.29
CA GLY A 30 -3.90 15.54 -15.75
C GLY A 30 -2.76 15.80 -14.76
N ARG A 31 -2.74 15.13 -13.60
CA ARG A 31 -1.78 15.34 -12.51
C ARG A 31 -1.18 14.04 -12.03
N TYR A 32 0.01 14.08 -11.47
CA TYR A 32 0.62 12.99 -10.71
C TYR A 32 0.14 13.08 -9.27
N HIS A 33 -0.44 12.01 -8.77
CA HIS A 33 -0.87 11.87 -7.39
C HIS A 33 0.11 10.99 -6.63
N VAL A 34 0.43 11.38 -5.40
CA VAL A 34 1.12 10.56 -4.42
C VAL A 34 0.29 10.51 -3.16
N PHE A 35 0.08 9.31 -2.67
CA PHE A 35 -0.44 9.08 -1.33
C PHE A 35 0.71 8.67 -0.43
N TYR A 36 0.54 8.74 0.87
CA TYR A 36 1.59 8.37 1.81
C TYR A 36 1.01 7.99 3.17
N GLN A 37 1.71 7.11 3.87
CA GLN A 37 1.42 6.83 5.26
C GLN A 37 1.53 8.13 6.06
N HIS A 38 0.49 8.45 6.83
CA HIS A 38 0.36 9.74 7.49
C HIS A 38 -0.25 9.61 8.89
N ALA A 39 0.40 10.27 9.86
CA ALA A 39 -0.20 10.52 11.18
C ALA A 39 -0.40 12.03 11.33
N PRO A 40 -1.60 12.57 11.01
CA PRO A 40 -1.81 14.01 10.86
C PRO A 40 -1.64 14.82 12.16
N ASP A 41 -1.85 14.18 13.30
CA ASP A 41 -1.81 14.83 14.62
C ASP A 41 -0.55 14.50 15.42
N HIS A 42 0.43 13.80 14.84
CA HIS A 42 1.67 13.40 15.48
C HIS A 42 2.88 13.71 14.61
N GLU A 43 3.93 14.21 15.24
CA GLU A 43 5.22 14.46 14.58
C GLU A 43 6.29 13.42 14.93
N THR A 44 5.93 12.44 15.73
CA THR A 44 6.80 11.34 16.14
C THR A 44 6.65 10.14 15.21
N PRO A 45 7.73 9.35 15.02
CA PRO A 45 7.70 8.18 14.16
C PRO A 45 6.57 7.22 14.50
N TRP A 46 5.91 6.73 13.45
CA TRP A 46 4.96 5.61 13.48
C TRP A 46 3.92 5.69 14.61
N ASN A 47 3.00 6.64 14.50
CA ASN A 47 1.91 6.75 15.47
C ASN A 47 0.59 6.27 14.84
N GLN A 48 0.04 5.20 15.40
CA GLN A 48 -1.22 4.58 14.99
C GLN A 48 -2.44 5.33 15.56
N PRO A 49 -3.60 5.25 14.88
CA PRO A 49 -3.84 4.59 13.58
C PRO A 49 -3.37 5.45 12.39
N MET A 50 -2.72 4.82 11.42
CA MET A 50 -2.22 5.50 10.23
C MET A 50 -3.34 5.83 9.25
N HIS A 51 -3.20 6.98 8.60
CA HIS A 51 -4.04 7.49 7.51
C HIS A 51 -3.28 7.42 6.19
N TRP A 52 -3.96 7.70 5.08
CA TRP A 52 -3.29 8.08 3.85
C TRP A 52 -3.42 9.58 3.64
N GLY A 53 -2.31 10.30 3.75
CA GLY A 53 -2.17 11.64 3.25
C GLY A 53 -2.16 11.65 1.73
N HIS A 54 -2.32 12.82 1.12
CA HIS A 54 -2.47 12.95 -0.32
C HIS A 54 -1.86 14.25 -0.81
N ALA A 55 -1.08 14.18 -1.88
CA ALA A 55 -0.58 15.35 -2.60
C ALA A 55 -0.63 15.11 -4.10
N ALA A 56 -0.65 16.19 -4.87
CA ALA A 56 -0.60 16.14 -6.33
C ALA A 56 0.36 17.19 -6.90
N THR A 57 0.88 16.91 -8.10
CA THR A 57 1.79 17.79 -8.83
C THR A 57 1.63 17.62 -10.34
N GLU A 58 1.99 18.65 -11.10
CA GLU A 58 2.08 18.58 -12.55
C GLU A 58 3.54 18.41 -13.03
N ASP A 59 4.53 18.78 -12.19
CA ASP A 59 5.94 18.93 -12.59
C ASP A 59 6.94 18.29 -11.63
N PHE A 60 6.52 17.65 -10.54
CA PHE A 60 7.32 17.08 -9.46
C PHE A 60 8.15 18.11 -8.66
N ILE A 61 7.94 19.39 -8.89
CA ILE A 61 8.59 20.51 -8.20
C ILE A 61 7.58 21.22 -7.31
N HIS A 62 6.43 21.58 -7.87
CA HIS A 62 5.36 22.27 -7.16
C HIS A 62 4.29 21.26 -6.73
N TRP A 63 4.09 21.18 -5.43
CA TRP A 63 3.16 20.22 -4.82
C TRP A 63 1.97 20.92 -4.19
N GLU A 64 0.81 20.40 -4.42
CA GLU A 64 -0.41 20.76 -3.69
C GLU A 64 -0.76 19.66 -2.71
N GLU A 65 -0.87 20.02 -1.41
CA GLU A 65 -1.41 19.12 -0.40
C GLU A 65 -2.93 19.06 -0.55
N LEU A 66 -3.45 17.86 -0.70
CA LEU A 66 -4.86 17.58 -0.86
C LEU A 66 -5.46 17.02 0.44
N PRO A 67 -6.80 16.98 0.59
CA PRO A 67 -7.42 16.35 1.75
C PRO A 67 -6.94 14.92 1.97
N VAL A 68 -6.87 14.49 3.23
CA VAL A 68 -6.57 13.10 3.61
C VAL A 68 -7.46 12.15 2.83
N ALA A 69 -6.85 11.22 2.10
CA ALA A 69 -7.57 10.31 1.20
C ALA A 69 -8.25 9.17 1.95
N LEU A 70 -7.57 8.59 2.97
CA LEU A 70 -8.11 7.50 3.78
C LEU A 70 -7.94 7.82 5.26
N THR A 71 -9.05 7.78 5.97
CA THR A 71 -9.11 7.88 7.42
C THR A 71 -9.58 6.54 8.00
N PRO A 72 -8.85 5.92 8.94
CA PRO A 72 -9.30 4.70 9.61
C PRO A 72 -10.56 4.95 10.45
N GLY A 73 -11.30 3.89 10.78
CA GLY A 73 -12.49 4.01 11.64
C GLY A 73 -13.58 3.00 11.36
N GLU A 74 -13.47 2.25 10.26
CA GLU A 74 -14.36 1.13 9.99
C GLU A 74 -13.95 -0.10 10.82
N PRO A 75 -14.85 -1.07 11.07
CA PRO A 75 -14.52 -2.28 11.84
C PRO A 75 -13.34 -3.08 11.29
N TYR A 76 -13.09 -2.98 9.98
CA TYR A 76 -12.00 -3.69 9.31
C TYR A 76 -10.68 -2.89 9.24
N ASP A 77 -10.68 -1.58 9.52
CA ASP A 77 -9.49 -0.72 9.45
C ASP A 77 -9.30 0.23 10.64
N GLY A 78 -9.98 -0.01 11.75
CA GLY A 78 -9.87 0.82 12.95
C GLY A 78 -8.45 0.89 13.54
N GLY A 79 -7.58 -0.06 13.23
CA GLY A 79 -6.17 -0.08 13.60
C GLY A 79 -5.26 0.67 12.61
N GLY A 80 -5.77 1.11 11.46
CA GLY A 80 -5.04 1.92 10.46
C GLY A 80 -5.29 1.50 9.03
N CYS A 81 -5.08 2.46 8.13
CA CYS A 81 -4.96 2.25 6.69
C CYS A 81 -3.46 2.19 6.36
N TRP A 82 -2.92 0.97 6.18
CA TRP A 82 -1.50 0.78 5.89
C TRP A 82 -1.22 0.79 4.39
N SER A 83 0.05 0.58 4.02
CA SER A 83 0.54 0.75 2.65
C SER A 83 -0.23 -0.03 1.60
N GLY A 84 -0.10 0.40 0.35
CA GLY A 84 -0.76 -0.19 -0.79
C GLY A 84 -0.58 0.62 -2.06
N THR A 85 -1.47 0.44 -3.03
CA THR A 85 -1.32 1.00 -4.39
C THR A 85 -2.58 1.69 -4.91
N ALA A 86 -2.43 2.38 -6.04
CA ALA A 86 -3.52 2.96 -6.80
C ALA A 86 -3.57 2.40 -8.22
N ILE A 87 -4.75 2.36 -8.82
CA ILE A 87 -4.97 1.99 -10.22
C ILE A 87 -6.14 2.77 -10.80
N VAL A 88 -6.04 3.13 -12.08
CA VAL A 88 -7.14 3.76 -12.82
C VAL A 88 -7.87 2.71 -13.65
N LYS A 89 -9.19 2.68 -13.55
CA LYS A 89 -10.07 1.84 -14.36
C LYS A 89 -11.31 2.63 -14.78
N ASP A 90 -11.59 2.64 -16.07
CA ASP A 90 -12.79 3.27 -16.66
C ASP A 90 -12.98 4.73 -16.21
N GLY A 91 -11.89 5.51 -16.15
CA GLY A 91 -11.90 6.91 -15.74
C GLY A 91 -12.05 7.16 -14.24
N ARG A 92 -12.05 6.12 -13.40
CA ARG A 92 -12.14 6.19 -11.94
C ARG A 92 -10.82 5.79 -11.31
N LEU A 93 -10.42 6.47 -10.25
CA LEU A 93 -9.23 6.17 -9.45
C LEU A 93 -9.60 5.25 -8.29
N TYR A 94 -8.89 4.13 -8.15
CA TYR A 94 -9.06 3.16 -7.07
C TYR A 94 -7.79 3.10 -6.22
N LEU A 95 -7.97 3.06 -4.90
CA LEU A 95 -6.92 2.82 -3.92
C LEU A 95 -7.13 1.45 -3.29
N PHE A 96 -6.06 0.66 -3.21
CA PHE A 96 -6.03 -0.60 -2.47
C PHE A 96 -5.04 -0.45 -1.33
N TYR A 97 -5.45 -0.79 -0.12
CA TYR A 97 -4.65 -0.59 1.08
C TYR A 97 -4.78 -1.77 2.06
N ALA A 98 -3.76 -1.95 2.88
CA ALA A 98 -3.85 -2.91 3.97
C ALA A 98 -4.72 -2.31 5.08
N ALA A 99 -5.82 -2.97 5.36
CA ALA A 99 -6.78 -2.59 6.39
C ALA A 99 -6.46 -3.34 7.67
N ILE A 100 -6.08 -2.60 8.71
CA ILE A 100 -5.61 -3.16 9.96
C ILE A 100 -6.71 -3.15 11.02
N SER A 101 -6.99 -4.34 11.54
CA SER A 101 -7.89 -4.56 12.68
C SER A 101 -7.38 -5.77 13.47
N ALA A 102 -8.26 -6.55 14.08
CA ALA A 102 -7.90 -7.85 14.69
C ALA A 102 -7.35 -8.85 13.67
N VAL A 103 -7.73 -8.70 12.40
CA VAL A 103 -7.22 -9.47 11.26
C VAL A 103 -6.83 -8.48 10.16
N SER A 104 -5.62 -8.64 9.61
CA SER A 104 -5.18 -7.85 8.46
C SER A 104 -5.88 -8.32 7.19
N ALA A 105 -6.33 -7.37 6.38
CA ALA A 105 -7.11 -7.58 5.17
C ALA A 105 -6.70 -6.60 4.07
N ALA A 106 -7.12 -6.80 2.81
CA ALA A 106 -7.03 -5.78 1.79
C ALA A 106 -8.40 -5.10 1.61
N ALA A 107 -8.42 -3.79 1.65
CA ALA A 107 -9.60 -2.97 1.41
C ALA A 107 -9.39 -2.01 0.24
N MET A 108 -10.48 -1.44 -0.26
CA MET A 108 -10.50 -0.59 -1.42
C MET A 108 -11.30 0.69 -1.15
N ALA A 109 -10.83 1.80 -1.73
CA ALA A 109 -11.59 3.04 -1.88
C ALA A 109 -11.53 3.51 -3.33
N PHE A 110 -12.39 4.42 -3.73
CA PHE A 110 -12.41 4.97 -5.07
C PHE A 110 -12.80 6.44 -5.08
N SER A 111 -12.43 7.12 -6.18
CA SER A 111 -12.72 8.52 -6.42
C SER A 111 -13.02 8.75 -7.91
N ASP A 112 -14.00 9.62 -8.19
CA ASP A 112 -14.32 10.09 -9.52
C ASP A 112 -13.64 11.43 -9.85
N ASP A 113 -13.20 12.17 -8.83
CA ASP A 113 -12.59 13.50 -8.97
C ASP A 113 -11.09 13.54 -8.60
N GLY A 114 -10.54 12.42 -8.13
CA GLY A 114 -9.15 12.31 -7.68
C GLY A 114 -8.86 12.99 -6.34
N THR A 115 -9.87 13.52 -5.66
CA THR A 115 -9.69 14.32 -4.43
C THR A 115 -10.44 13.71 -3.24
N ARG A 116 -11.68 13.31 -3.46
CA ARG A 116 -12.51 12.69 -2.42
C ARG A 116 -12.64 11.20 -2.65
N PHE A 117 -12.32 10.41 -1.64
CA PHE A 117 -12.34 8.97 -1.70
C PHE A 117 -13.48 8.39 -0.85
N LEU A 118 -14.19 7.42 -1.44
CA LEU A 118 -15.24 6.66 -0.77
C LEU A 118 -14.75 5.23 -0.58
N LYS A 119 -14.78 4.74 0.65
CA LYS A 119 -14.50 3.33 0.95
C LYS A 119 -15.59 2.45 0.34
N TYR A 120 -15.19 1.34 -0.26
CA TYR A 120 -16.13 0.40 -0.86
C TYR A 120 -17.04 -0.24 0.19
N ALA A 121 -18.35 -0.21 -0.03
CA ALA A 121 -19.34 -0.63 0.97
C ALA A 121 -19.26 -2.12 1.36
N ARG A 122 -18.61 -2.96 0.52
CA ARG A 122 -18.42 -4.39 0.79
C ARG A 122 -16.96 -4.73 1.12
N ASN A 123 -16.21 -3.78 1.67
CA ASN A 123 -14.88 -4.05 2.21
C ASN A 123 -14.95 -5.01 3.41
N PRO A 124 -13.86 -5.79 3.65
CA PRO A 124 -12.63 -5.87 2.83
C PRO A 124 -12.82 -6.75 1.58
N VAL A 125 -12.10 -6.40 0.49
CA VAL A 125 -12.17 -7.15 -0.79
C VAL A 125 -11.35 -8.45 -0.76
N ILE A 126 -10.31 -8.52 0.09
CA ILE A 126 -9.61 -9.76 0.45
C ILE A 126 -9.60 -9.81 1.98
N PRO A 127 -10.50 -10.62 2.59
CA PRO A 127 -10.81 -10.48 4.01
C PRO A 127 -9.78 -11.09 4.96
N THR A 128 -8.91 -11.99 4.48
CA THR A 128 -7.90 -12.66 5.28
C THR A 128 -6.86 -13.33 4.40
N PHE A 129 -5.77 -13.77 5.02
CA PHE A 129 -4.71 -14.55 4.36
C PHE A 129 -5.09 -16.02 4.16
N PRO A 130 -4.56 -16.66 3.09
CA PRO A 130 -4.73 -18.08 2.85
C PRO A 130 -3.84 -18.93 3.80
N PRO A 131 -3.96 -20.27 3.81
CA PRO A 131 -3.15 -21.15 4.66
C PRO A 131 -1.62 -21.00 4.48
N GLU A 132 -1.18 -20.56 3.31
CA GLU A 132 0.23 -20.30 2.98
C GLU A 132 0.76 -18.97 3.54
N GLY A 133 -0.13 -18.07 3.92
CA GLY A 133 0.20 -16.78 4.53
C GLY A 133 0.20 -16.81 6.06
N GLY A 134 0.12 -15.63 6.66
CA GLY A 134 0.05 -15.45 8.11
C GLY A 134 -0.39 -14.03 8.50
N PRO A 135 -0.32 -13.68 9.78
CA PRO A 135 -0.84 -12.41 10.31
C PRO A 135 -0.22 -11.15 9.71
N ASP A 136 1.03 -11.25 9.26
CA ASP A 136 1.71 -10.17 8.52
C ASP A 136 1.24 -10.12 7.06
N PHE A 137 -0.06 -9.91 6.85
CA PHE A 137 -0.71 -9.86 5.54
C PHE A 137 -1.04 -8.41 5.20
N ARG A 138 -0.28 -7.81 4.22
CA ARG A 138 -0.35 -6.37 3.98
C ARG A 138 0.11 -5.95 2.58
N ASP A 139 0.10 -4.65 2.33
CA ASP A 139 0.70 -3.93 1.21
C ASP A 139 0.22 -4.45 -0.17
N PRO A 140 -1.08 -4.38 -0.49
CA PRO A 140 -1.59 -4.82 -1.77
C PRO A 140 -0.96 -4.03 -2.94
N ALA A 141 -0.29 -4.73 -3.84
CA ALA A 141 0.19 -4.20 -5.11
C ALA A 141 -0.70 -4.67 -6.25
N VAL A 142 -1.47 -3.75 -6.84
CA VAL A 142 -2.44 -4.07 -7.88
C VAL A 142 -1.93 -3.59 -9.23
N GLY A 143 -1.99 -4.47 -10.23
CA GLY A 143 -1.64 -4.19 -11.63
C GLY A 143 -2.57 -4.88 -12.61
N ARG A 144 -2.46 -4.56 -13.91
CA ARG A 144 -3.28 -5.15 -14.97
C ARG A 144 -2.39 -5.77 -16.05
N ILE A 145 -2.62 -7.02 -16.39
CA ILE A 145 -1.94 -7.73 -17.47
C ILE A 145 -2.98 -8.43 -18.34
N GLY A 146 -2.92 -8.25 -19.65
CA GLY A 146 -3.75 -9.00 -20.59
C GLY A 146 -5.26 -8.90 -20.34
N GLY A 147 -5.73 -7.77 -19.79
CA GLY A 147 -7.14 -7.58 -19.48
C GLY A 147 -7.58 -8.06 -18.08
N MET A 148 -6.73 -8.78 -17.36
CA MET A 148 -6.94 -9.28 -16.01
C MET A 148 -6.23 -8.40 -14.99
N TYR A 149 -6.81 -8.22 -13.81
CA TYR A 149 -6.15 -7.57 -12.67
C TYR A 149 -5.49 -8.60 -11.77
N TYR A 150 -4.33 -8.25 -11.27
CA TYR A 150 -3.57 -9.06 -10.32
C TYR A 150 -3.28 -8.22 -9.09
N CYS A 151 -3.37 -8.84 -7.92
CA CYS A 151 -2.96 -8.26 -6.66
C CYS A 151 -1.90 -9.15 -6.03
N VAL A 152 -0.76 -8.58 -5.73
CA VAL A 152 0.31 -9.22 -4.98
C VAL A 152 0.22 -8.70 -3.54
N MET A 153 0.00 -9.62 -2.59
CA MET A 153 -0.03 -9.32 -1.17
C MET A 153 1.27 -9.76 -0.53
N ALA A 154 1.90 -8.88 0.23
CA ALA A 154 3.01 -9.27 1.10
C ALA A 154 2.49 -10.02 2.33
N SER A 155 3.24 -11.03 2.78
CA SER A 155 2.87 -11.84 3.94
C SER A 155 4.08 -12.51 4.57
N GLY A 156 3.85 -13.14 5.73
CA GLY A 156 4.80 -14.04 6.36
C GLY A 156 4.11 -15.29 6.86
N ASN A 157 4.77 -16.44 6.72
CA ASN A 157 4.31 -17.70 7.29
C ASN A 157 5.14 -18.07 8.53
N PRO A 158 4.63 -17.82 9.75
CA PRO A 158 5.40 -18.07 10.97
C PRO A 158 5.69 -19.54 11.22
N LYS A 159 4.88 -20.47 10.67
CA LYS A 159 5.11 -21.92 10.82
C LYS A 159 6.28 -22.39 9.97
N LYS A 160 6.40 -21.85 8.76
CA LYS A 160 7.50 -22.16 7.84
C LYS A 160 8.73 -21.26 8.05
N LYS A 161 8.57 -20.13 8.74
CA LYS A 161 9.57 -19.05 8.88
C LYS A 161 9.96 -18.48 7.51
N THR A 162 8.95 -18.20 6.67
CA THR A 162 9.13 -17.64 5.34
C THR A 162 8.41 -16.33 5.18
N GLY A 163 9.04 -15.38 4.46
CA GLY A 163 8.37 -14.23 3.88
C GLY A 163 7.78 -14.62 2.52
N ASN A 164 6.57 -14.21 2.20
CA ASN A 164 5.85 -14.67 1.02
C ASN A 164 5.24 -13.50 0.24
N LEU A 165 5.16 -13.66 -1.08
CA LEU A 165 4.25 -12.90 -1.93
C LEU A 165 3.13 -13.80 -2.41
N LEU A 166 1.91 -13.40 -2.13
CA LEU A 166 0.68 -14.14 -2.41
C LEU A 166 -0.05 -13.49 -3.57
N LEU A 167 -0.37 -14.26 -4.60
CA LEU A 167 -0.98 -13.78 -5.82
C LEU A 167 -2.50 -13.99 -5.80
N TYR A 168 -3.22 -12.94 -6.17
CA TYR A 168 -4.66 -12.95 -6.43
C TYR A 168 -4.95 -12.42 -7.82
N LYS A 169 -6.06 -12.82 -8.42
CA LYS A 169 -6.54 -12.33 -9.71
C LYS A 169 -7.99 -11.88 -9.62
N SER A 170 -8.37 -10.92 -10.46
CA SER A 170 -9.71 -10.36 -10.56
C SER A 170 -10.01 -9.89 -11.99
N SER A 171 -11.25 -10.01 -12.43
CA SER A 171 -11.72 -9.41 -13.68
C SER A 171 -12.32 -8.00 -13.49
N ASP A 172 -12.66 -7.64 -12.24
CA ASP A 172 -13.48 -6.47 -11.94
C ASP A 172 -12.92 -5.51 -10.88
N LEU A 173 -11.82 -5.89 -10.17
CA LEU A 173 -11.24 -5.23 -8.99
C LEU A 173 -12.03 -5.45 -7.69
N LEU A 174 -13.18 -6.08 -7.73
CA LEU A 174 -14.10 -6.21 -6.61
C LEU A 174 -14.07 -7.61 -5.98
N SER A 175 -13.94 -8.62 -6.84
CA SER A 175 -13.91 -10.03 -6.45
C SER A 175 -12.54 -10.62 -6.78
N TRP A 176 -11.86 -11.14 -5.76
CA TRP A 176 -10.49 -11.63 -5.87
C TRP A 176 -10.40 -13.12 -5.61
N GLU A 177 -9.76 -13.84 -6.51
CA GLU A 177 -9.49 -15.26 -6.41
C GLU A 177 -8.01 -15.50 -6.09
N TYR A 178 -7.73 -16.25 -5.02
CA TYR A 178 -6.37 -16.63 -4.67
C TYR A 178 -5.78 -17.57 -5.74
N SER A 179 -4.56 -17.28 -6.19
CA SER A 179 -3.89 -17.99 -7.28
C SER A 179 -2.62 -18.72 -6.84
N GLY A 180 -2.20 -18.56 -5.59
CA GLY A 180 -1.05 -19.27 -5.02
C GLY A 180 0.06 -18.38 -4.51
N VAL A 181 1.12 -19.00 -4.02
CA VAL A 181 2.37 -18.34 -3.62
C VAL A 181 3.17 -18.00 -4.88
N MET A 182 3.47 -16.72 -5.07
CA MET A 182 4.28 -16.25 -6.20
C MET A 182 5.78 -16.33 -5.91
N CYS A 183 6.18 -15.91 -4.69
CA CYS A 183 7.55 -15.97 -4.21
C CYS A 183 7.57 -16.36 -2.73
N GLU A 184 8.60 -17.08 -2.32
CA GLU A 184 8.82 -17.47 -0.93
C GLU A 184 10.31 -17.34 -0.60
N TRP A 185 10.64 -16.70 0.54
CA TRP A 185 11.99 -16.52 1.07
C TRP A 185 12.11 -17.20 2.42
N GLU A 186 13.02 -18.16 2.52
CA GLU A 186 13.34 -18.84 3.78
C GLU A 186 14.04 -17.90 4.79
N ASN A 187 13.93 -18.22 6.06
CA ASN A 187 14.52 -17.46 7.16
C ASN A 187 14.09 -15.99 7.21
N CYS A 188 12.88 -15.71 6.73
CA CYS A 188 12.27 -14.40 6.77
C CYS A 188 11.01 -14.43 7.63
N LYS A 189 10.74 -13.33 8.35
CA LYS A 189 9.50 -13.17 9.11
C LYS A 189 8.33 -12.87 8.19
N TYR A 190 8.57 -11.96 7.25
CA TYR A 190 7.57 -11.47 6.29
C TYR A 190 8.24 -10.77 5.11
N ALA A 191 7.48 -10.56 4.05
CA ALA A 191 7.76 -9.61 2.98
C ALA A 191 6.96 -8.33 3.21
N GLU A 192 7.39 -7.21 2.57
CA GLU A 192 6.76 -5.89 2.65
C GLU A 192 6.81 -5.17 1.31
N CYS A 193 5.88 -4.25 1.12
CA CYS A 193 5.87 -3.23 0.06
C CYS A 193 6.16 -3.80 -1.34
N PRO A 194 5.44 -4.82 -1.83
CA PRO A 194 5.62 -5.25 -3.21
C PRO A 194 5.26 -4.11 -4.16
N SER A 195 6.08 -3.95 -5.19
CA SER A 195 5.80 -3.04 -6.29
C SER A 195 5.57 -3.85 -7.56
N PHE A 196 4.45 -3.61 -8.21
CA PHE A 196 4.06 -4.27 -9.43
C PHE A 196 3.96 -3.22 -10.55
N MET A 197 4.89 -3.27 -11.49
CA MET A 197 4.94 -2.34 -12.62
C MET A 197 4.92 -3.10 -13.93
N GLN A 198 4.12 -2.62 -14.87
CA GLN A 198 4.11 -3.09 -16.25
C GLN A 198 4.75 -2.04 -17.14
N ALA A 199 5.80 -2.43 -17.88
CA ALA A 199 6.40 -1.59 -18.91
C ALA A 199 5.63 -1.71 -20.23
N GLU A 200 5.83 -0.75 -21.15
CA GLU A 200 5.12 -0.70 -22.45
C GLU A 200 5.42 -1.92 -23.33
N ASP A 201 6.58 -2.54 -23.19
CA ASP A 201 6.99 -3.76 -23.91
C ASP A 201 6.38 -5.05 -23.34
N GLY A 202 5.52 -4.93 -22.34
CA GLY A 202 4.88 -6.07 -21.66
C GLY A 202 5.71 -6.70 -20.55
N LEU A 203 6.92 -6.18 -20.27
CA LEU A 203 7.73 -6.62 -19.13
C LEU A 203 7.04 -6.22 -17.82
N CYS A 204 6.95 -7.15 -16.88
CA CYS A 204 6.47 -6.89 -15.53
C CYS A 204 7.64 -6.96 -14.55
N LEU A 205 7.84 -5.88 -13.80
CA LEU A 205 8.79 -5.83 -12.71
C LEU A 205 8.03 -6.00 -11.38
N LEU A 206 8.50 -6.95 -10.60
CA LEU A 206 8.08 -7.12 -9.21
C LEU A 206 9.28 -6.91 -8.29
N SER A 207 9.12 -6.09 -7.29
CA SER A 207 10.10 -5.93 -6.21
C SER A 207 9.40 -5.99 -4.87
N ALA A 208 10.09 -6.44 -3.84
CA ALA A 208 9.62 -6.42 -2.46
C ALA A 208 10.81 -6.38 -1.51
N SER A 209 10.61 -5.86 -0.29
CA SER A 209 11.56 -6.04 0.79
C SER A 209 11.21 -7.26 1.63
N VAL A 210 12.21 -7.84 2.28
CA VAL A 210 12.03 -9.00 3.17
C VAL A 210 12.69 -8.73 4.53
N CYS A 211 12.04 -9.17 5.60
CA CYS A 211 12.56 -9.05 6.96
C CYS A 211 13.15 -10.39 7.42
N PRO A 212 14.48 -10.52 7.61
CA PRO A 212 15.11 -11.74 8.09
C PRO A 212 14.63 -12.14 9.50
N THR A 213 14.65 -13.44 9.82
CA THR A 213 14.36 -13.95 11.18
C THR A 213 15.49 -13.73 12.16
N THR A 214 16.73 -13.66 11.68
CA THR A 214 17.92 -13.33 12.45
C THR A 214 18.41 -11.95 12.06
N ALA A 215 18.64 -11.09 13.06
CA ALA A 215 19.44 -9.91 12.84
C ALA A 215 20.90 -10.35 12.71
N ASP A 216 21.27 -10.90 11.57
CA ASP A 216 22.68 -10.95 11.20
C ASP A 216 23.09 -9.50 11.01
N THR A 217 23.78 -8.99 12.01
CA THR A 217 24.48 -7.71 11.93
C THR A 217 25.29 -7.72 10.64
N ILE A 218 24.84 -6.91 9.68
CA ILE A 218 25.67 -6.54 8.55
C ILE A 218 26.81 -5.75 9.18
N SER A 219 27.89 -6.44 9.52
CA SER A 219 29.16 -5.80 9.82
C SER A 219 29.67 -5.22 8.50
N ALA A 220 29.57 -3.90 8.40
CA ALA A 220 30.19 -3.12 7.34
C ALA A 220 31.72 -3.18 7.43
#